data_a9af49177b0d1e2c9a4365148c764941
#
_entry.id   a9af49177b0d1e2c9a4365148c764941
#
_cell.length_a   1.000
_cell.length_b   1.000
_cell.length_c   1.000
_cell.angle_alpha   90.00
_cell.angle_beta   90.00
_cell.angle_gamma   90.00
#
_symmetry.space_group_name_H-M   'P 1'
#
loop_
_entity.id
_entity.type
_entity.pdbx_description
1 polymer ?
#
loop_
_entity_poly.entity_id
_entity_poly.type
_entity_poly.pdbx_seq_one_letter_code
_entity_poly.pdbx_strand_id
1 'polypeptide(L)'
;NQIKAVCAVRDVERVNVFDLDRERMLGICRDMQDYKVEVHPCLGLEDCVGNADIVTTLTPARGDGYLEHCMLKDTCHVNAVGADAKGKREVRQSVLEGVDLIVYDEWEQCSHSGEIQYGSNTTMVPLATVVAGNGEHEGRQTLFDATGLAIEDVATARYIYDKIRNNIMCG
;
A
#
# COMPACT_ATOMS: atom_id res chain seq x y z
N ASN A 1 0.34 10.78 -1.78
CA ASN A 1 0.24 10.72 -0.30
C ASN A 1 0.98 9.50 0.26
N GLN A 2 0.89 8.30 -0.34
CA GLN A 2 1.56 7.08 0.16
C GLN A 2 3.09 7.25 0.27
N ILE A 3 3.76 7.80 -0.75
CA ILE A 3 5.21 8.08 -0.68
C ILE A 3 5.53 8.93 0.56
N LYS A 4 4.77 10.00 0.80
CA LYS A 4 4.97 10.89 1.96
C LYS A 4 4.78 10.16 3.29
N ALA A 5 3.80 9.26 3.37
CA ALA A 5 3.54 8.47 4.57
C ALA A 5 4.68 7.48 4.86
N VAL A 6 5.17 6.80 3.83
CA VAL A 6 6.31 5.87 3.99
C VAL A 6 7.59 6.63 4.38
N CYS A 7 7.90 7.76 3.74
CA CYS A 7 9.05 8.60 4.08
C CYS A 7 8.96 9.21 5.50
N ALA A 8 7.76 9.33 6.07
CA ALA A 8 7.59 9.83 7.44
C ALA A 8 7.97 8.79 8.51
N VAL A 9 7.96 7.50 8.17
CA VAL A 9 8.18 6.40 9.12
C VAL A 9 9.37 5.50 8.76
N ARG A 10 9.98 5.72 7.61
CA ARG A 10 11.17 4.99 7.12
C ARG A 10 12.16 5.95 6.51
N ASP A 11 13.44 5.64 6.65
CA ASP A 11 14.51 6.32 5.94
C ASP A 11 14.57 5.76 4.50
N VAL A 12 13.96 6.50 3.58
CA VAL A 12 13.81 6.10 2.18
C VAL A 12 14.86 6.81 1.34
N GLU A 13 15.75 6.04 0.74
CA GLU A 13 16.80 6.58 -0.13
C GLU A 13 16.27 6.88 -1.53
N ARG A 14 15.43 5.99 -2.06
CA ARG A 14 14.95 6.03 -3.43
C ARG A 14 13.50 5.59 -3.56
N VAL A 15 12.76 6.24 -4.43
CA VAL A 15 11.40 5.86 -4.83
C VAL A 15 11.37 5.59 -6.33
N ASN A 16 11.04 4.38 -6.70
CA ASN A 16 10.74 4.02 -8.09
C ASN A 16 9.24 4.23 -8.35
N VAL A 17 8.90 4.78 -9.50
CA VAL A 17 7.50 5.04 -9.88
C VAL A 17 7.24 4.46 -11.27
N PHE A 18 6.15 3.74 -11.40
CA PHE A 18 5.64 3.25 -12.68
C PHE A 18 4.14 3.52 -12.81
N ASP A 19 3.72 4.02 -13.94
CA ASP A 19 2.32 4.17 -14.34
C ASP A 19 2.23 3.96 -15.85
N LEU A 20 1.13 3.41 -16.34
CA LEU A 20 0.84 3.29 -17.78
C LEU A 20 0.67 4.67 -18.42
N ASP A 21 0.23 5.67 -17.65
CA ASP A 21 0.17 7.06 -18.04
C ASP A 21 1.51 7.78 -17.69
N ARG A 22 2.33 7.97 -18.70
CA ARG A 22 3.63 8.62 -18.53
C ARG A 22 3.55 10.03 -17.95
N GLU A 23 2.52 10.80 -18.28
CA GLU A 23 2.37 12.17 -17.77
C GLU A 23 2.06 12.17 -16.29
N ARG A 24 1.23 11.23 -15.80
CA ARG A 24 0.98 11.03 -14.37
C ARG A 24 2.26 10.64 -13.63
N MET A 25 3.02 9.69 -14.18
CA MET A 25 4.30 9.27 -13.61
C MET A 25 5.26 10.44 -13.45
N LEU A 26 5.47 11.23 -14.51
CA LEU A 26 6.30 12.42 -14.46
C LEU A 26 5.73 13.52 -13.55
N GLY A 27 4.42 13.59 -13.41
CA GLY A 27 3.73 14.46 -12.44
C GLY A 27 4.14 14.15 -11.00
N ILE A 28 4.15 12.89 -10.62
CA ILE A 28 4.61 12.45 -9.28
C ILE A 28 6.08 12.86 -9.06
N CYS A 29 6.95 12.67 -10.05
CA CYS A 29 8.35 13.07 -9.94
C CYS A 29 8.48 14.58 -9.70
N ARG A 30 7.67 15.42 -10.38
CA ARG A 30 7.65 16.87 -10.15
C ARG A 30 7.15 17.23 -8.74
N ASP A 31 6.07 16.61 -8.31
CA ASP A 31 5.44 16.90 -7.00
C ASP A 31 6.33 16.51 -5.80
N MET A 32 7.31 15.65 -6.04
CA MET A 32 8.23 15.17 -5.01
C MET A 32 9.61 15.88 -5.04
N GLN A 33 9.82 16.85 -5.90
CA GLN A 33 11.13 17.55 -6.05
C GLN A 33 11.59 18.26 -4.77
N ASP A 34 10.65 18.73 -3.94
CA ASP A 34 10.96 19.39 -2.67
C ASP A 34 11.24 18.41 -1.51
N TYR A 35 11.08 17.10 -1.76
CA TYR A 35 11.35 16.06 -0.77
C TYR A 35 12.80 15.56 -0.91
N LYS A 36 13.42 15.24 0.23
CA LYS A 36 14.79 14.72 0.29
C LYS A 36 14.90 13.26 -0.14
N VAL A 37 14.14 12.84 -1.12
CA VAL A 37 14.13 11.48 -1.64
C VAL A 37 14.28 11.50 -3.15
N GLU A 38 15.12 10.63 -3.68
CA GLU A 38 15.31 10.50 -5.11
C GLU A 38 14.14 9.75 -5.74
N VAL A 39 13.45 10.34 -6.72
CA VAL A 39 12.29 9.73 -7.38
C VAL A 39 12.63 9.40 -8.83
N HIS A 40 12.54 8.13 -9.19
CA HIS A 40 12.89 7.59 -10.50
C HIS A 40 11.67 7.08 -11.26
N PRO A 41 11.37 7.62 -12.44
CA PRO A 41 10.40 7.05 -13.35
C PRO A 41 10.96 5.79 -14.01
N CYS A 42 10.30 4.66 -13.84
CA CYS A 42 10.68 3.38 -14.44
C CYS A 42 10.00 3.15 -15.79
N LEU A 43 10.65 2.39 -16.66
CA LEU A 43 10.11 2.06 -17.99
C LEU A 43 9.22 0.82 -17.98
N GLY A 44 9.29 0.01 -16.92
CA GLY A 44 8.51 -1.21 -16.76
C GLY A 44 8.24 -1.54 -15.31
N LEU A 45 7.26 -2.39 -15.09
CA LEU A 45 6.85 -2.83 -13.75
C LEU A 45 7.96 -3.60 -13.04
N GLU A 46 8.60 -4.55 -13.72
CA GLU A 46 9.69 -5.36 -13.15
C GLU A 46 10.87 -4.50 -12.68
N ASP A 47 11.24 -3.49 -13.49
CA ASP A 47 12.29 -2.53 -13.13
C ASP A 47 11.90 -1.68 -11.91
N CYS A 48 10.61 -1.38 -11.77
CA CYS A 48 10.08 -0.61 -10.65
C CYS A 48 10.12 -1.39 -9.32
N VAL A 49 9.74 -2.67 -9.34
CA VAL A 49 9.49 -3.45 -8.11
C VAL A 49 10.61 -4.41 -7.73
N GLY A 50 11.45 -4.84 -8.67
CA GLY A 50 12.36 -5.98 -8.49
C GLY A 50 13.39 -5.86 -7.37
N ASN A 51 13.77 -4.65 -6.98
CA ASN A 51 14.70 -4.39 -5.86
C ASN A 51 14.06 -3.54 -4.74
N ALA A 52 12.74 -3.37 -4.75
CA ALA A 52 12.06 -2.56 -3.76
C ALA A 52 11.88 -3.31 -2.43
N ASP A 53 12.18 -2.64 -1.32
CA ASP A 53 11.88 -3.14 0.02
C ASP A 53 10.41 -2.97 0.37
N ILE A 54 9.77 -1.94 -0.20
CA ILE A 54 8.35 -1.65 -0.05
C ILE A 54 7.75 -1.39 -1.44
N VAL A 55 6.72 -2.13 -1.79
CA VAL A 55 5.91 -1.94 -2.99
C VAL A 55 4.53 -1.43 -2.59
N THR A 56 4.03 -0.38 -3.24
CA THR A 56 2.66 0.09 -3.03
C THR A 56 1.91 0.11 -4.34
N THR A 57 0.81 -0.62 -4.43
CA THR A 57 -0.07 -0.66 -5.59
C THR A 57 -1.30 0.20 -5.38
N LEU A 58 -1.64 1.03 -6.38
CA LEU A 58 -2.67 2.08 -6.29
C LEU A 58 -3.43 2.23 -7.61
N THR A 59 -3.70 1.12 -8.30
CA THR A 59 -4.30 1.15 -9.63
C THR A 59 -5.76 0.69 -9.62
N PRO A 60 -6.57 1.08 -10.60
CA PRO A 60 -7.93 0.56 -10.77
C PRO A 60 -7.96 -0.80 -11.49
N ALA A 61 -6.90 -1.60 -11.43
CA ALA A 61 -6.74 -2.83 -12.16
C ALA A 61 -7.87 -3.84 -11.87
N ARG A 62 -8.19 -4.62 -12.88
CA ARG A 62 -9.18 -5.71 -12.86
C ARG A 62 -8.64 -6.94 -13.58
N GLY A 63 -9.31 -8.06 -13.43
CA GLY A 63 -8.91 -9.32 -14.03
C GLY A 63 -7.98 -10.13 -13.14
N ASP A 64 -6.84 -10.62 -13.67
CA ASP A 64 -5.97 -11.55 -12.95
C ASP A 64 -4.90 -10.87 -12.08
N GLY A 65 -4.89 -9.53 -12.04
CA GLY A 65 -3.81 -8.77 -11.43
C GLY A 65 -2.57 -8.69 -12.33
N TYR A 66 -1.62 -7.86 -11.95
CA TYR A 66 -0.41 -7.63 -12.74
C TYR A 66 0.89 -7.85 -11.96
N LEU A 67 0.87 -7.73 -10.62
CA LEU A 67 2.04 -7.97 -9.78
C LEU A 67 2.20 -9.47 -9.52
N GLU A 68 3.32 -10.04 -9.93
CA GLU A 68 3.65 -11.45 -9.73
C GLU A 68 4.67 -11.63 -8.60
N HIS A 69 4.57 -12.76 -7.90
CA HIS A 69 5.50 -13.06 -6.79
C HIS A 69 6.98 -13.09 -7.23
N CYS A 70 7.26 -13.62 -8.41
CA CYS A 70 8.62 -13.68 -8.96
C CYS A 70 9.25 -12.30 -9.27
N MET A 71 8.45 -11.23 -9.30
CA MET A 71 8.94 -9.87 -9.47
C MET A 71 9.42 -9.24 -8.16
N LEU A 72 9.05 -9.83 -7.01
CA LEU A 72 9.34 -9.29 -5.69
C LEU A 72 10.71 -9.76 -5.19
N LYS A 73 11.37 -8.89 -4.45
CA LYS A 73 12.59 -9.22 -3.71
C LYS A 73 12.29 -10.21 -2.58
N ASP A 74 13.26 -11.06 -2.21
CA ASP A 74 13.13 -12.07 -1.13
C ASP A 74 12.70 -11.48 0.23
N THR A 75 12.94 -10.20 0.45
CA THR A 75 12.46 -9.45 1.61
C THR A 75 11.75 -8.20 1.13
N CYS A 76 10.42 -8.22 1.14
CA CYS A 76 9.60 -7.13 0.60
C CYS A 76 8.29 -7.00 1.38
N HIS A 77 7.85 -5.77 1.55
CA HIS A 77 6.51 -5.47 2.05
C HIS A 77 5.64 -4.89 0.92
N VAL A 78 4.47 -5.48 0.69
CA VAL A 78 3.51 -5.02 -0.32
C VAL A 78 2.33 -4.34 0.38
N ASN A 79 2.08 -3.07 0.08
CA ASN A 79 0.82 -2.38 0.40
C ASN A 79 -0.10 -2.47 -0.81
N ALA A 80 -1.09 -3.35 -0.77
CA ALA A 80 -2.12 -3.50 -1.80
C ALA A 80 -3.32 -2.61 -1.45
N VAL A 81 -3.42 -1.45 -2.09
CA VAL A 81 -4.39 -0.39 -1.72
C VAL A 81 -5.39 -0.10 -2.84
N GLY A 82 -5.12 -0.56 -4.05
CA GLY A 82 -5.98 -0.27 -5.21
C GLY A 82 -7.19 -1.18 -5.35
N ALA A 83 -7.17 -2.37 -4.75
CA ALA A 83 -8.29 -3.30 -4.76
C ALA A 83 -9.28 -2.98 -3.63
N ASP A 84 -10.12 -1.97 -3.82
CA ASP A 84 -11.12 -1.46 -2.87
C ASP A 84 -12.58 -1.75 -3.28
N ALA A 85 -12.78 -2.61 -4.28
CA ALA A 85 -14.09 -2.96 -4.80
C ALA A 85 -14.10 -4.36 -5.44
N LYS A 86 -15.27 -4.99 -5.43
CA LYS A 86 -15.47 -6.30 -6.04
C LYS A 86 -14.96 -6.35 -7.49
N GLY A 87 -14.14 -7.36 -7.80
CA GLY A 87 -13.56 -7.59 -9.12
C GLY A 87 -12.37 -6.69 -9.45
N LYS A 88 -11.91 -5.83 -8.55
CA LYS A 88 -10.58 -5.22 -8.64
C LYS A 88 -9.52 -6.20 -8.17
N ARG A 89 -8.35 -6.15 -8.79
CA ARG A 89 -7.22 -7.01 -8.46
C ARG A 89 -5.93 -6.41 -8.99
N GLU A 90 -4.96 -6.21 -8.12
CA GLU A 90 -3.64 -5.73 -8.48
C GLU A 90 -2.58 -6.83 -8.39
N VAL A 91 -2.69 -7.71 -7.38
CA VAL A 91 -1.74 -8.80 -7.17
C VAL A 91 -2.27 -10.12 -7.75
N ARG A 92 -1.38 -10.90 -8.37
CA ARG A 92 -1.73 -12.25 -8.83
C ARG A 92 -1.82 -13.23 -7.68
N GLN A 93 -2.48 -14.37 -7.94
CA GLN A 93 -2.59 -15.46 -6.95
C GLN A 93 -1.23 -15.90 -6.41
N SER A 94 -0.19 -15.87 -7.26
CA SER A 94 1.18 -16.20 -6.86
C SER A 94 1.71 -15.33 -5.73
N VAL A 95 1.29 -14.06 -5.62
CA VAL A 95 1.68 -13.19 -4.50
C VAL A 95 0.95 -13.60 -3.23
N LEU A 96 -0.38 -13.82 -3.30
CA LEU A 96 -1.18 -14.21 -2.15
C LEU A 96 -0.75 -15.56 -1.55
N GLU A 97 -0.23 -16.46 -2.37
CA GLU A 97 0.26 -17.78 -1.94
C GLU A 97 1.75 -17.80 -1.61
N GLY A 98 2.51 -16.83 -2.11
CA GLY A 98 3.97 -16.79 -1.96
C GLY A 98 4.48 -15.96 -0.79
N VAL A 99 3.70 -14.99 -0.30
CA VAL A 99 4.10 -14.19 0.88
C VAL A 99 3.96 -14.99 2.17
N ASP A 100 4.76 -14.66 3.19
CA ASP A 100 4.75 -15.35 4.48
C ASP A 100 3.55 -14.96 5.34
N LEU A 101 3.09 -13.70 5.20
CA LEU A 101 2.03 -13.13 6.02
C LEU A 101 1.19 -12.13 5.24
N ILE A 102 -0.13 -12.25 5.38
CA ILE A 102 -1.09 -11.25 4.91
C ILE A 102 -1.70 -10.54 6.12
N VAL A 103 -1.64 -9.22 6.15
CA VAL A 103 -2.34 -8.36 7.09
C VAL A 103 -3.52 -7.73 6.37
N TYR A 104 -4.70 -7.70 6.97
CA TYR A 104 -5.88 -7.04 6.41
C TYR A 104 -6.43 -5.99 7.37
N ASP A 105 -7.04 -4.93 6.84
CA ASP A 105 -7.63 -3.87 7.65
C ASP A 105 -8.96 -4.31 8.28
N GLU A 106 -9.90 -4.86 7.49
CA GLU A 106 -11.18 -5.37 7.96
C GLU A 106 -11.61 -6.60 7.14
N TRP A 107 -11.92 -7.71 7.85
CA TRP A 107 -12.15 -9.01 7.21
C TRP A 107 -13.35 -9.01 6.25
N GLU A 108 -14.51 -8.51 6.71
CA GLU A 108 -15.72 -8.56 5.87
C GLU A 108 -15.52 -7.72 4.59
N GLN A 109 -14.79 -6.64 4.67
CA GLN A 109 -14.53 -5.75 3.54
C GLN A 109 -13.48 -6.34 2.60
N CYS A 110 -12.32 -6.76 3.12
CA CYS A 110 -11.24 -7.34 2.33
C CYS A 110 -11.65 -8.65 1.65
N SER A 111 -12.41 -9.52 2.35
CA SER A 111 -12.87 -10.80 1.78
C SER A 111 -13.87 -10.65 0.63
N HIS A 112 -14.47 -9.45 0.45
CA HIS A 112 -15.41 -9.17 -0.64
C HIS A 112 -14.87 -8.19 -1.70
N SER A 113 -13.91 -7.35 -1.32
CA SER A 113 -13.47 -6.20 -2.14
C SER A 113 -11.96 -6.03 -2.22
N GLY A 114 -11.19 -6.56 -1.26
CA GLY A 114 -9.73 -6.53 -1.24
C GLY A 114 -9.09 -7.62 -2.08
N GLU A 115 -7.79 -7.74 -2.02
CA GLU A 115 -7.04 -8.77 -2.72
C GLU A 115 -7.38 -10.18 -2.21
N ILE A 116 -7.64 -10.34 -0.90
CA ILE A 116 -7.98 -11.64 -0.30
C ILE A 116 -9.36 -12.17 -0.71
N GLN A 117 -10.19 -11.38 -1.43
CA GLN A 117 -11.45 -11.88 -2.04
C GLN A 117 -11.23 -13.09 -2.96
N TYR A 118 -10.01 -13.28 -3.45
CA TYR A 118 -9.64 -14.40 -4.33
C TYR A 118 -9.14 -15.63 -3.57
N GLY A 119 -9.11 -15.55 -2.23
CA GLY A 119 -8.66 -16.62 -1.35
C GLY A 119 -7.15 -16.77 -1.29
N SER A 120 -6.66 -17.28 -0.18
CA SER A 120 -5.26 -17.68 0.02
C SER A 120 -5.17 -18.69 1.15
N ASN A 121 -4.13 -19.53 1.12
CA ASN A 121 -3.77 -20.45 2.21
C ASN A 121 -2.70 -19.87 3.14
N THR A 122 -2.22 -18.66 2.85
CA THR A 122 -1.22 -17.96 3.66
C THR A 122 -1.81 -17.53 5.00
N THR A 123 -0.99 -17.44 6.02
CA THR A 123 -1.39 -16.90 7.34
C THR A 123 -1.92 -15.48 7.19
N MET A 124 -3.12 -15.24 7.72
CA MET A 124 -3.78 -13.92 7.68
C MET A 124 -4.04 -13.42 9.09
N VAL A 125 -3.74 -12.14 9.34
CA VAL A 125 -3.96 -11.50 10.64
C VAL A 125 -4.61 -10.12 10.47
N PRO A 126 -5.52 -9.70 11.36
CA PRO A 126 -6.07 -8.35 11.31
C PRO A 126 -5.03 -7.30 11.70
N LEU A 127 -5.05 -6.14 11.05
CA LEU A 127 -4.18 -5.00 11.36
C LEU A 127 -4.26 -4.61 12.84
N ALA A 128 -5.45 -4.68 13.44
CA ALA A 128 -5.66 -4.39 14.85
C ALA A 128 -4.80 -5.26 15.78
N THR A 129 -4.57 -6.53 15.43
CA THR A 129 -3.70 -7.44 16.19
C THR A 129 -2.24 -6.99 16.12
N VAL A 130 -1.78 -6.59 14.93
CA VAL A 130 -0.42 -6.09 14.71
C VAL A 130 -0.19 -4.79 15.49
N VAL A 131 -1.12 -3.85 15.39
CA VAL A 131 -1.05 -2.54 16.09
C VAL A 131 -1.08 -2.70 17.61
N ALA A 132 -1.84 -3.66 18.13
CA ALA A 132 -1.89 -3.95 19.56
C ALA A 132 -0.61 -4.62 20.09
N GLY A 133 0.35 -4.96 19.22
CA GLY A 133 1.58 -5.67 19.59
C GLY A 133 1.33 -7.10 20.09
N ASN A 134 0.18 -7.68 19.75
CA ASN A 134 -0.20 -9.03 20.16
C ASN A 134 0.34 -10.04 19.15
N GLY A 135 1.53 -10.55 19.44
CA GLY A 135 2.20 -11.58 18.65
C GLY A 135 3.43 -11.07 17.90
N GLU A 136 4.38 -11.93 17.72
CA GLU A 136 5.50 -11.73 16.83
C GLU A 136 5.04 -12.16 15.44
N HIS A 137 4.92 -11.21 14.54
CA HIS A 137 4.59 -11.46 13.14
C HIS A 137 5.83 -11.22 12.30
N GLU A 138 6.67 -12.24 12.22
CA GLU A 138 7.85 -12.20 11.38
C GLU A 138 7.54 -12.81 10.02
N GLY A 139 7.89 -12.09 8.99
CA GLY A 139 7.83 -12.55 7.61
C GLY A 139 8.89 -11.82 6.79
N ARG A 140 9.48 -12.52 5.85
CA ARG A 140 10.41 -11.92 4.89
C ARG A 140 9.63 -11.15 3.83
N GLN A 141 8.55 -11.76 3.36
CA GLN A 141 7.62 -11.13 2.44
C GLN A 141 6.26 -11.01 3.10
N THR A 142 5.75 -9.78 3.17
CA THR A 142 4.47 -9.50 3.80
C THR A 142 3.58 -8.68 2.88
N LEU A 143 2.27 -8.89 2.95
CA LEU A 143 1.29 -8.11 2.21
C LEU A 143 0.29 -7.47 3.17
N PHE A 144 0.00 -6.19 2.99
CA PHE A 144 -1.11 -5.51 3.64
C PHE A 144 -2.22 -5.25 2.62
N ASP A 145 -3.36 -5.89 2.82
CA ASP A 145 -4.57 -5.71 2.02
C ASP A 145 -5.43 -4.61 2.66
N ALA A 146 -5.50 -3.46 2.02
CA ALA A 146 -6.14 -2.26 2.53
C ALA A 146 -7.32 -1.84 1.65
N THR A 147 -8.51 -1.94 2.20
CA THR A 147 -9.75 -1.49 1.55
C THR A 147 -10.24 -0.15 2.09
N GLY A 148 -9.63 0.33 3.18
CA GLY A 148 -9.96 1.57 3.88
C GLY A 148 -11.02 1.39 4.97
N LEU A 149 -10.84 2.08 6.07
CA LEU A 149 -11.71 2.02 7.23
C LEU A 149 -12.43 3.35 7.47
N ALA A 150 -13.74 3.33 7.67
CA ALA A 150 -14.52 4.54 7.99
C ALA A 150 -14.01 5.26 9.25
N ILE A 151 -13.39 4.54 10.20
CA ILE A 151 -12.78 5.15 11.39
C ILE A 151 -11.60 6.07 11.04
N GLU A 152 -10.88 5.79 9.97
CA GLU A 152 -9.76 6.63 9.49
C GLU A 152 -10.28 7.97 8.95
N ASP A 153 -11.41 7.94 8.22
CA ASP A 153 -12.09 9.16 7.75
C ASP A 153 -12.57 10.00 8.92
N VAL A 154 -13.20 9.37 9.92
CA VAL A 154 -13.67 10.05 11.13
C VAL A 154 -12.52 10.67 11.92
N ALA A 155 -11.43 9.93 12.10
CA ALA A 155 -10.24 10.42 12.80
C ALA A 155 -9.60 11.60 12.06
N THR A 156 -9.49 11.52 10.74
CA THR A 156 -8.95 12.58 9.88
C THR A 156 -9.84 13.81 9.92
N ALA A 157 -11.15 13.65 9.77
CA ALA A 157 -12.12 14.74 9.83
C ALA A 157 -12.08 15.44 11.20
N ARG A 158 -12.01 14.67 12.30
CA ARG A 158 -11.87 15.19 13.65
C ARG A 158 -10.59 16.01 13.83
N TYR A 159 -9.46 15.48 13.36
CA TYR A 159 -8.18 16.18 13.43
C TYR A 159 -8.21 17.52 12.68
N ILE A 160 -8.77 17.55 11.46
CA ILE A 160 -8.91 18.76 10.66
C ILE A 160 -9.84 19.76 11.36
N TYR A 161 -10.98 19.30 11.86
CA TYR A 161 -11.94 20.14 12.59
C TYR A 161 -11.31 20.81 13.80
N ASP A 162 -10.61 20.04 14.64
CA ASP A 162 -9.98 20.57 15.84
C ASP A 162 -8.86 21.58 15.51
N LYS A 163 -8.08 21.35 14.46
CA LYS A 163 -7.09 22.32 13.96
C LYS A 163 -7.70 23.63 13.50
N ILE A 164 -8.78 23.58 12.70
CA ILE A 164 -9.47 24.78 12.22
C ILE A 164 -10.08 25.54 13.39
N ARG A 165 -10.77 24.85 14.30
CA ARG A 165 -11.39 25.46 15.49
C ARG A 165 -10.37 26.18 16.37
N ASN A 166 -9.24 25.54 16.63
CA ASN A 166 -8.17 26.12 17.48
C ASN A 166 -7.54 27.36 16.80
N ASN A 167 -7.37 27.36 15.47
CA ASN A 167 -6.83 28.52 14.76
C ASN A 167 -7.81 29.71 14.75
N ILE A 168 -9.13 29.46 14.73
CA ILE A 168 -10.16 30.52 14.80
C ILE A 168 -10.25 31.13 16.21
N MET A 169 -9.97 30.34 17.25
CA MET A 169 -10.06 30.80 18.64
C MET A 169 -8.78 31.51 19.13
N CYS A 170 -7.69 31.43 18.38
CA CYS A 170 -6.41 32.08 18.70
C CYS A 170 -6.11 33.34 17.86
N GLY A 171 -6.99 33.75 16.96
CA GLY A 171 -6.93 35.00 16.16
C GLY A 171 -8.03 35.94 16.54
#